data_760d2f794e8cdcfb8fc2b3c7f86e9ed2
#
_entry.id   760d2f794e8cdcfb8fc2b3c7f86e9ed2
#
_cell.length_a   1.000
_cell.length_b   1.000
_cell.length_c   1.000
_cell.angle_alpha   90.00
_cell.angle_beta   90.00
_cell.angle_gamma   90.00
#
_symmetry.space_group_name_H-M   'P 1'
#
loop_
_entity.id
_entity.type
_entity.pdbx_description
1 polymer ?
#
loop_
_entity_poly.entity_id
_entity_poly.type
_entity_poly.pdbx_seq_one_letter_code
_entity_poly.pdbx_strand_id
1 'polypeptide(L)'
;MSDENFTAGTFVSHIASNDSKSLLEIFSISTGVPILYQIKHQFFHRSGFVYASEFQKQHDVEFSKFPSLGEIAVQVNSMKAKFDIAFVDPWHEIEDSFQIIEIALKQLHSGATVIMHDCHPRNPDLRAVSAPEVFPYAWCGSTWTAWSLLTQALTSDFSWMTIDADYGIGVLKVPETKSQQKQLMRLMLSLSKRWTSGNLLRPEWS
;
A
#
# COMPACT_ATOMS: atom_id res chain seq x y z
N MET A 1 0.02 10.23 25.83
CA MET A 1 0.76 10.68 24.62
C MET A 1 -0.30 10.77 23.56
N SER A 2 -0.59 11.96 23.04
CA SER A 2 -1.59 12.16 21.99
C SER A 2 -1.10 11.53 20.71
N ASP A 3 -1.93 10.65 20.11
CA ASP A 3 -1.67 9.91 18.87
C ASP A 3 -1.50 10.81 17.62
N GLU A 4 -1.54 12.11 17.79
CA GLU A 4 -1.54 13.11 16.71
C GLU A 4 -0.25 13.19 15.87
N ASN A 5 0.82 12.51 16.30
CA ASN A 5 2.12 12.56 15.61
C ASN A 5 2.60 11.21 15.05
N PHE A 6 1.79 10.15 15.13
CA PHE A 6 2.19 8.85 14.59
C PHE A 6 1.65 8.71 13.17
N THR A 7 2.53 8.82 12.20
CA THR A 7 2.20 8.73 10.76
C THR A 7 2.80 7.48 10.14
N ALA A 8 2.33 7.11 8.94
CA ALA A 8 2.92 6.03 8.16
C ALA A 8 4.42 6.28 7.92
N GLY A 9 4.83 7.53 7.69
CA GLY A 9 6.23 7.92 7.56
C GLY A 9 7.06 7.66 8.81
N THR A 10 6.52 8.00 10.00
CA THR A 10 7.21 7.72 11.27
C THR A 10 7.31 6.22 11.53
N PHE A 11 6.27 5.46 11.17
CA PHE A 11 6.29 4.00 11.29
C PHE A 11 7.33 3.36 10.36
N VAL A 12 7.36 3.74 9.07
CA VAL A 12 8.37 3.24 8.12
C VAL A 12 9.78 3.59 8.59
N SER A 13 9.99 4.82 9.08
CA SER A 13 11.28 5.21 9.67
C SER A 13 11.70 4.34 10.84
N HIS A 14 10.74 4.00 11.71
CA HIS A 14 11.01 3.18 12.90
C HIS A 14 11.44 1.76 12.51
N ILE A 15 10.70 1.09 11.63
CA ILE A 15 11.04 -0.27 11.20
C ILE A 15 12.30 -0.31 10.32
N ALA A 16 12.58 0.76 9.57
CA ALA A 16 13.76 0.87 8.74
C ALA A 16 15.06 1.01 9.57
N SER A 17 14.97 1.61 10.77
CA SER A 17 16.12 1.77 11.66
C SER A 17 16.69 0.45 12.18
N ASN A 18 15.91 -0.64 12.11
CA ASN A 18 16.23 -1.95 12.64
C ASN A 18 16.69 -2.94 11.54
N ASP A 19 17.58 -2.54 10.62
CA ASP A 19 18.22 -3.37 9.58
C ASP A 19 17.64 -3.32 8.17
N SER A 20 16.58 -2.56 7.91
CA SER A 20 16.06 -2.44 6.55
C SER A 20 16.96 -1.56 5.70
N LYS A 21 17.33 -2.07 4.54
CA LYS A 21 18.34 -1.46 3.66
C LYS A 21 17.76 -0.94 2.37
N SER A 22 16.50 -1.28 2.06
CA SER A 22 15.89 -0.93 0.78
C SER A 22 14.39 -0.69 0.92
N LEU A 23 13.89 0.36 0.26
CA LEU A 23 12.50 0.78 0.25
C LEU A 23 11.98 0.93 -1.18
N LEU A 24 10.86 0.29 -1.45
CA LEU A 24 10.02 0.51 -2.61
C LEU A 24 8.79 1.33 -2.19
N GLU A 25 8.56 2.45 -2.83
CA GLU A 25 7.35 3.25 -2.65
C GLU A 25 6.54 3.28 -3.95
N ILE A 26 5.25 2.93 -3.88
CA ILE A 26 4.31 3.04 -4.98
C ILE A 26 3.07 3.77 -4.46
N PHE A 27 2.74 4.91 -5.06
CA PHE A 27 1.61 5.70 -4.61
C PHE A 27 0.87 6.41 -5.74
N SER A 28 -0.36 6.81 -5.47
CA SER A 28 -1.12 7.71 -6.31
C SER A 28 -0.89 9.16 -5.91
N ILE A 29 -0.81 10.04 -6.89
CA ILE A 29 -0.47 11.44 -6.65
C ILE A 29 -1.50 12.23 -5.87
N SER A 30 -2.73 11.79 -5.86
CA SER A 30 -3.80 12.48 -5.12
C SER A 30 -3.73 12.27 -3.62
N THR A 31 -2.90 11.38 -3.15
CA THR A 31 -2.91 10.88 -1.79
C THR A 31 -1.95 11.55 -0.82
N GLY A 32 -1.16 12.53 -1.24
CA GLY A 32 -0.38 13.32 -0.31
C GLY A 32 1.12 13.39 -0.59
N VAL A 33 1.90 13.64 0.44
CA VAL A 33 3.36 13.79 0.34
C VAL A 33 4.03 12.42 0.41
N PRO A 34 4.81 12.03 -0.61
CA PRO A 34 5.52 10.77 -0.60
C PRO A 34 6.32 10.53 0.68
N ILE A 35 6.29 9.31 1.16
CA ILE A 35 7.01 8.93 2.38
C ILE A 35 8.52 9.09 2.21
N LEU A 36 9.06 8.82 1.04
CA LEU A 36 10.48 9.04 0.77
C LEU A 36 10.97 10.47 1.04
N TYR A 37 10.07 11.46 1.01
CA TYR A 37 10.39 12.84 1.43
C TYR A 37 10.36 13.04 2.94
N GLN A 38 9.49 12.31 3.62
CA GLN A 38 9.30 12.45 5.06
C GLN A 38 10.36 11.69 5.85
N ILE A 39 10.95 10.65 5.25
CA ILE A 39 11.87 9.76 5.93
C ILE A 39 13.29 10.31 5.82
N LYS A 40 13.85 10.69 6.97
CA LYS A 40 15.23 11.17 7.09
C LYS A 40 16.27 10.04 7.04
N HIS A 41 15.85 8.79 7.03
CA HIS A 41 16.77 7.65 6.99
C HIS A 41 17.39 7.48 5.61
N GLN A 42 18.66 7.17 5.60
CA GLN A 42 19.38 6.78 4.38
C GLN A 42 19.12 5.29 4.13
N PHE A 43 18.15 4.99 3.29
CA PHE A 43 18.05 3.66 2.72
C PHE A 43 19.23 3.41 1.79
N PHE A 44 19.80 2.22 1.85
CA PHE A 44 20.88 1.82 0.95
C PHE A 44 20.42 1.80 -0.51
N HIS A 45 19.18 1.38 -0.74
CA HIS A 45 18.53 1.42 -2.04
C HIS A 45 17.07 1.83 -1.88
N ARG A 46 16.61 2.74 -2.73
CA ARG A 46 15.22 3.20 -2.73
C ARG A 46 14.73 3.41 -4.15
N SER A 47 13.46 3.10 -4.40
CA SER A 47 12.79 3.36 -5.65
C SER A 47 11.38 3.84 -5.39
N GLY A 48 10.98 4.90 -6.06
CA GLY A 48 9.65 5.49 -5.96
C GLY A 48 8.95 5.50 -7.31
N PHE A 49 7.68 5.12 -7.32
CA PHE A 49 6.81 5.11 -8.49
C PHE A 49 5.51 5.81 -8.17
N VAL A 50 5.07 6.68 -9.07
CA VAL A 50 3.81 7.39 -8.94
C VAL A 50 2.98 7.22 -10.19
N TYR A 51 1.67 7.04 -10.01
CA TYR A 51 0.72 6.99 -11.12
C TYR A 51 -0.44 7.97 -10.88
N ALA A 52 -0.75 8.75 -11.90
CA ALA A 52 -2.00 9.50 -12.08
C ALA A 52 -1.95 10.22 -13.42
N SER A 53 -3.10 10.52 -14.01
CA SER A 53 -3.21 11.15 -15.32
C SER A 53 -2.80 12.63 -15.33
N GLU A 54 -2.88 13.34 -14.20
CA GLU A 54 -2.68 14.80 -14.12
C GLU A 54 -1.66 15.20 -13.04
N PHE A 55 -0.39 14.85 -13.24
CA PHE A 55 0.64 15.27 -12.32
C PHE A 55 1.25 16.62 -12.64
N GLN A 56 1.08 17.58 -11.77
CA GLN A 56 1.92 18.79 -11.75
C GLN A 56 3.17 18.52 -10.91
N LYS A 57 4.33 18.72 -11.53
CA LYS A 57 5.63 18.56 -10.88
C LYS A 57 5.76 19.55 -9.71
N GLN A 58 5.53 19.08 -8.49
CA GLN A 58 5.66 19.92 -7.28
C GLN A 58 7.03 19.79 -6.60
N HIS A 59 7.78 18.73 -6.86
CA HIS A 59 9.06 18.47 -6.18
C HIS A 59 10.09 17.84 -7.11
N ASP A 60 11.36 18.16 -6.91
CA ASP A 60 12.52 17.62 -7.64
C ASP A 60 12.93 16.25 -7.12
N VAL A 61 12.08 15.25 -7.20
CA VAL A 61 12.39 13.93 -6.67
C VAL A 61 12.46 12.85 -7.73
N GLU A 62 13.27 11.87 -7.40
CA GLU A 62 13.60 10.66 -8.15
C GLU A 62 12.42 9.66 -8.24
N PHE A 63 11.19 10.16 -8.45
CA PHE A 63 10.04 9.30 -8.73
C PHE A 63 9.86 9.10 -10.22
N SER A 64 9.82 7.85 -10.64
CA SER A 64 9.41 7.50 -11.99
C SER A 64 7.90 7.60 -12.11
N LYS A 65 7.42 8.41 -13.05
CA LYS A 65 6.01 8.65 -13.30
C LYS A 65 5.46 7.72 -14.36
N PHE A 66 4.27 7.24 -14.11
CA PHE A 66 3.57 6.36 -15.04
C PHE A 66 2.09 6.77 -15.15
N PRO A 67 1.45 6.61 -16.32
CA PRO A 67 0.04 6.90 -16.48
C PRO A 67 -0.87 5.88 -15.78
N SER A 68 -0.36 4.69 -15.46
CA SER A 68 -1.17 3.64 -14.85
C SER A 68 -0.35 2.68 -13.98
N LEU A 69 -1.02 1.96 -13.07
CA LEU A 69 -0.44 0.84 -12.32
C LEU A 69 0.04 -0.29 -13.24
N GLY A 70 -0.61 -0.50 -14.39
CA GLY A 70 -0.17 -1.50 -15.36
C GLY A 70 1.23 -1.23 -15.90
N GLU A 71 1.55 0.03 -16.18
CA GLU A 71 2.90 0.43 -16.63
C GLU A 71 3.93 0.36 -15.50
N ILE A 72 3.54 0.75 -14.27
CA ILE A 72 4.37 0.52 -13.09
C ILE A 72 4.68 -0.97 -12.94
N ALA A 73 3.69 -1.84 -13.12
CA ALA A 73 3.90 -3.30 -13.02
C ALA A 73 4.95 -3.80 -14.03
N VAL A 74 4.93 -3.31 -15.27
CA VAL A 74 5.94 -3.65 -16.28
C VAL A 74 7.32 -3.21 -15.84
N GLN A 75 7.46 -1.96 -15.38
CA GLN A 75 8.74 -1.41 -14.94
C GLN A 75 9.28 -2.14 -13.70
N VAL A 76 8.44 -2.29 -12.68
CA VAL A 76 8.81 -2.97 -11.43
C VAL A 76 9.20 -4.42 -11.68
N ASN A 77 8.47 -5.16 -12.54
CA ASN A 77 8.81 -6.53 -12.91
C ASN A 77 10.14 -6.66 -13.66
N SER A 78 10.60 -5.60 -14.34
CA SER A 78 11.90 -5.58 -15.02
C SER A 78 13.07 -5.35 -14.07
N MET A 79 12.83 -4.91 -12.85
CA MET A 79 13.88 -4.62 -11.86
C MET A 79 14.50 -5.93 -11.36
N LYS A 80 15.82 -5.94 -11.26
CA LYS A 80 16.57 -7.04 -10.63
C LYS A 80 16.64 -6.91 -9.11
N ALA A 81 16.48 -5.70 -8.60
CA ALA A 81 16.53 -5.42 -7.18
C ALA A 81 15.30 -5.96 -6.46
N LYS A 82 15.49 -6.46 -5.25
CA LYS A 82 14.44 -6.79 -4.29
C LYS A 82 14.53 -5.84 -3.11
N PHE A 83 13.40 -5.66 -2.42
CA PHE A 83 13.30 -4.69 -1.33
C PHE A 83 12.91 -5.35 -0.01
N ASP A 84 13.29 -4.71 1.09
CA ASP A 84 12.99 -5.14 2.47
C ASP A 84 11.67 -4.57 2.97
N ILE A 85 11.30 -3.41 2.46
CA ILE A 85 10.04 -2.73 2.78
C ILE A 85 9.41 -2.26 1.46
N ALA A 86 8.08 -2.43 1.34
CA ALA A 86 7.28 -1.69 0.39
C ALA A 86 6.28 -0.83 1.14
N PHE A 87 6.21 0.45 0.80
CA PHE A 87 5.11 1.33 1.17
C PHE A 87 4.20 1.53 -0.05
N VAL A 88 2.91 1.32 0.15
CA VAL A 88 1.91 1.46 -0.91
C VAL A 88 0.75 2.34 -0.46
N ASP A 89 0.40 3.29 -1.32
CA ASP A 89 -0.70 4.23 -1.11
C ASP A 89 -1.50 4.37 -2.42
N PRO A 90 -2.51 3.48 -2.63
CA PRO A 90 -3.24 3.38 -3.89
C PRO A 90 -4.14 4.58 -4.14
N TRP A 91 -4.60 4.72 -5.38
CA TRP A 91 -5.78 5.50 -5.69
C TRP A 91 -7.00 4.81 -5.08
N HIS A 92 -7.48 5.22 -4.02
CA HIS A 92 -8.46 4.71 -3.05
C HIS A 92 -9.63 3.87 -3.61
N GLU A 93 -9.38 3.16 -4.70
CA GLU A 93 -10.26 2.15 -5.29
C GLU A 93 -9.77 0.74 -4.93
N ILE A 94 -10.71 -0.20 -4.90
CA ILE A 94 -10.42 -1.55 -4.39
C ILE A 94 -9.53 -2.34 -5.35
N GLU A 95 -9.75 -2.17 -6.64
CA GLU A 95 -8.97 -2.81 -7.70
C GLU A 95 -7.51 -2.34 -7.65
N ASP A 96 -7.30 -1.03 -7.56
CA ASP A 96 -5.98 -0.43 -7.44
C ASP A 96 -5.28 -0.90 -6.18
N SER A 97 -6.02 -1.01 -5.08
CA SER A 97 -5.51 -1.49 -3.80
C SER A 97 -4.99 -2.93 -3.87
N PHE A 98 -5.70 -3.83 -4.54
CA PHE A 98 -5.21 -5.20 -4.76
C PHE A 98 -4.04 -5.24 -5.73
N GLN A 99 -4.10 -4.49 -6.82
CA GLN A 99 -3.08 -4.47 -7.84
C GLN A 99 -1.74 -3.93 -7.30
N ILE A 100 -1.77 -2.84 -6.52
CA ILE A 100 -0.55 -2.23 -5.98
C ILE A 100 0.17 -3.16 -5.00
N ILE A 101 -0.57 -3.88 -4.14
CA ILE A 101 0.03 -4.89 -3.25
C ILE A 101 0.63 -6.04 -4.07
N GLU A 102 -0.06 -6.51 -5.11
CA GLU A 102 0.46 -7.56 -5.99
C GLU A 102 1.77 -7.16 -6.65
N ILE A 103 1.85 -5.92 -7.16
CA ILE A 103 3.07 -5.37 -7.75
C ILE A 103 4.20 -5.35 -6.73
N ALA A 104 3.93 -4.82 -5.53
CA ALA A 104 4.91 -4.74 -4.46
C ALA A 104 5.43 -6.12 -4.03
N LEU A 105 4.55 -7.10 -3.81
CA LEU A 105 4.93 -8.45 -3.38
C LEU A 105 5.88 -9.15 -4.34
N LYS A 106 5.80 -8.86 -5.65
CA LYS A 106 6.71 -9.44 -6.66
C LYS A 106 8.15 -8.94 -6.52
N GLN A 107 8.35 -7.81 -5.85
CA GLN A 107 9.67 -7.18 -5.68
C GLN A 107 10.21 -7.25 -4.25
N LEU A 108 9.54 -7.96 -3.37
CA LEU A 108 9.98 -8.09 -1.99
C LEU A 108 10.77 -9.37 -1.75
N HIS A 109 11.71 -9.29 -0.80
CA HIS A 109 12.36 -10.47 -0.23
C HIS A 109 11.38 -11.29 0.61
N SER A 110 11.71 -12.54 0.88
CA SER A 110 11.10 -13.32 1.97
C SER A 110 11.32 -12.58 3.30
N GLY A 111 10.31 -12.52 4.16
CA GLY A 111 10.40 -11.81 5.44
C GLY A 111 10.31 -10.29 5.34
N ALA A 112 10.25 -9.72 4.15
CA ALA A 112 10.05 -8.30 3.94
C ALA A 112 8.68 -7.83 4.45
N THR A 113 8.45 -6.52 4.47
CA THR A 113 7.22 -5.93 4.99
C THR A 113 6.53 -5.08 3.93
N VAL A 114 5.24 -5.34 3.68
CA VAL A 114 4.35 -4.43 2.98
C VAL A 114 3.67 -3.55 4.02
N ILE A 115 3.67 -2.24 3.77
CA ILE A 115 2.95 -1.23 4.55
C ILE A 115 1.98 -0.55 3.61
N MET A 116 0.70 -0.57 3.97
CA MET A 116 -0.37 0.01 3.17
C MET A 116 -1.07 1.11 3.94
N HIS A 117 -1.30 2.26 3.30
CA HIS A 117 -2.02 3.38 3.88
C HIS A 117 -3.54 3.21 3.75
N ASP A 118 -4.32 4.01 4.50
CA ASP A 118 -5.79 4.09 4.45
C ASP A 118 -6.54 2.79 4.74
N CYS A 119 -5.97 1.95 5.59
CA CYS A 119 -6.52 0.64 5.91
C CYS A 119 -7.61 0.66 6.99
N HIS A 120 -7.74 1.75 7.78
CA HIS A 120 -8.68 1.83 8.89
C HIS A 120 -9.14 3.28 9.18
N PRO A 121 -9.81 3.95 8.24
CA PRO A 121 -10.30 5.31 8.49
C PRO A 121 -11.43 5.30 9.53
N ARG A 122 -11.21 5.96 10.67
CA ARG A 122 -12.17 6.04 11.79
C ARG A 122 -13.44 6.79 11.40
N ASN A 123 -13.30 7.87 10.60
CA ASN A 123 -14.43 8.66 10.16
C ASN A 123 -15.14 7.98 8.97
N PRO A 124 -16.43 7.64 9.09
CA PRO A 124 -17.22 7.04 8.00
C PRO A 124 -17.25 7.89 6.73
N ASP A 125 -17.20 9.22 6.84
CA ASP A 125 -17.26 10.12 5.69
C ASP A 125 -16.04 9.96 4.76
N LEU A 126 -14.91 9.50 5.30
CA LEU A 126 -13.70 9.22 4.52
C LEU A 126 -13.78 7.93 3.71
N ARG A 127 -14.81 7.11 3.92
CA ARG A 127 -15.03 5.80 3.30
C ARG A 127 -15.92 5.84 2.06
N ALA A 128 -16.20 7.02 1.55
CA ALA A 128 -17.01 7.18 0.33
C ALA A 128 -16.37 6.41 -0.83
N VAL A 129 -17.16 5.64 -1.56
CA VAL A 129 -16.66 4.78 -2.66
C VAL A 129 -16.17 5.60 -3.82
N SER A 130 -16.87 6.69 -4.13
CA SER A 130 -16.51 7.60 -5.20
C SER A 130 -15.72 8.76 -4.66
N ALA A 131 -14.73 9.20 -5.42
CA ALA A 131 -14.03 10.44 -5.12
C ALA A 131 -15.04 11.59 -4.98
N PRO A 132 -14.94 12.42 -3.95
CA PRO A 132 -15.81 13.59 -3.81
C PRO A 132 -15.54 14.59 -4.95
N GLU A 133 -16.57 15.29 -5.41
CA GLU A 133 -16.43 16.35 -6.43
C GLU A 133 -15.49 17.48 -5.98
N VAL A 134 -15.49 17.75 -4.68
CA VAL A 134 -14.55 18.66 -4.03
C VAL A 134 -13.78 17.80 -3.02
N PHE A 135 -12.48 17.61 -3.25
CA PHE A 135 -11.66 16.85 -2.34
C PHE A 135 -11.66 17.49 -0.96
N PRO A 136 -12.23 16.82 0.07
CA PRO A 136 -11.97 17.17 1.44
C PRO A 136 -10.47 16.96 1.73
N TYR A 137 -10.00 17.45 2.86
CA TYR A 137 -8.60 17.32 3.26
C TYR A 137 -8.09 15.87 3.33
N ALA A 138 -8.99 14.88 3.37
CA ALA A 138 -8.70 13.47 3.33
C ALA A 138 -9.85 12.68 2.70
N TRP A 139 -9.53 11.61 1.97
CA TRP A 139 -10.46 10.64 1.41
C TRP A 139 -9.74 9.30 1.27
N CYS A 140 -10.21 8.27 1.96
CA CYS A 140 -9.59 6.93 1.97
C CYS A 140 -10.30 5.95 1.02
N GLY A 141 -11.44 6.36 0.46
CA GLY A 141 -12.21 5.57 -0.50
C GLY A 141 -12.53 4.16 -0.03
N SER A 142 -12.20 3.18 -0.86
CA SER A 142 -12.42 1.75 -0.58
C SER A 142 -11.14 0.95 -0.32
N THR A 143 -10.01 1.61 -0.07
CA THR A 143 -8.74 0.97 0.29
C THR A 143 -8.90 0.09 1.54
N TRP A 144 -9.58 0.60 2.58
CA TRP A 144 -9.90 -0.14 3.80
C TRP A 144 -10.69 -1.43 3.53
N THR A 145 -11.56 -1.43 2.50
CA THR A 145 -12.32 -2.61 2.10
C THR A 145 -11.40 -3.69 1.53
N ALA A 146 -10.45 -3.31 0.65
CA ALA A 146 -9.46 -4.25 0.13
C ALA A 146 -8.63 -4.87 1.25
N TRP A 147 -8.15 -4.05 2.19
CA TRP A 147 -7.41 -4.51 3.35
C TRP A 147 -8.22 -5.46 4.24
N SER A 148 -9.46 -5.10 4.55
CA SER A 148 -10.37 -5.93 5.35
C SER A 148 -10.66 -7.28 4.70
N LEU A 149 -10.95 -7.30 3.40
CA LEU A 149 -11.16 -8.53 2.64
C LEU A 149 -9.91 -9.42 2.63
N LEU A 150 -8.74 -8.82 2.45
CA LEU A 150 -7.47 -9.55 2.50
C LEU A 150 -7.26 -10.18 3.87
N THR A 151 -7.34 -9.38 4.93
CA THR A 151 -7.03 -9.85 6.30
C THR A 151 -8.02 -10.89 6.82
N GLN A 152 -9.31 -10.77 6.47
CA GLN A 152 -10.32 -11.79 6.79
C GLN A 152 -10.09 -13.12 6.07
N ALA A 153 -9.46 -13.10 4.91
CA ALA A 153 -9.18 -14.30 4.12
C ALA A 153 -7.82 -14.93 4.45
N LEU A 154 -6.94 -14.22 5.18
CA LEU A 154 -5.66 -14.76 5.62
C LEU A 154 -5.85 -15.77 6.76
N THR A 155 -5.13 -16.88 6.69
CA THR A 155 -5.05 -17.85 7.77
C THR A 155 -4.01 -17.44 8.81
N SER A 156 -3.97 -18.16 9.95
CA SER A 156 -2.98 -17.96 11.02
C SER A 156 -1.51 -18.10 10.58
N ASP A 157 -1.27 -18.65 9.40
CA ASP A 157 0.10 -18.79 8.85
C ASP A 157 0.67 -17.47 8.31
N PHE A 158 -0.16 -16.42 8.23
CA PHE A 158 0.24 -15.11 7.76
C PHE A 158 0.30 -14.11 8.92
N SER A 159 1.39 -13.34 8.97
CA SER A 159 1.57 -12.28 9.96
C SER A 159 1.13 -10.94 9.38
N TRP A 160 0.13 -10.36 9.99
CA TRP A 160 -0.37 -9.04 9.63
C TRP A 160 -0.88 -8.29 10.86
N MET A 161 -0.97 -6.97 10.75
CA MET A 161 -1.63 -6.12 11.75
C MET A 161 -2.19 -4.87 11.10
N THR A 162 -3.11 -4.21 11.78
CA THR A 162 -3.57 -2.85 11.46
C THR A 162 -3.24 -1.95 12.62
N ILE A 163 -2.55 -0.85 12.36
CA ILE A 163 -2.26 0.19 13.34
C ILE A 163 -3.32 1.26 13.17
N ASP A 164 -4.03 1.57 14.25
CA ASP A 164 -5.11 2.56 14.27
C ASP A 164 -4.54 3.99 14.46
N ALA A 165 -3.80 4.43 13.46
CA ALA A 165 -3.22 5.77 13.34
C ALA A 165 -3.17 6.15 11.85
N ASP A 166 -3.11 7.44 11.53
CA ASP A 166 -2.92 7.96 10.17
C ASP A 166 -3.85 7.30 9.14
N TYR A 167 -5.16 7.30 9.39
CA TYR A 167 -6.23 6.65 8.61
C TYR A 167 -6.12 5.12 8.52
N GLY A 168 -5.29 4.51 9.35
CA GLY A 168 -5.02 3.08 9.40
C GLY A 168 -3.83 2.64 8.56
N ILE A 169 -2.83 2.09 9.24
CA ILE A 169 -1.63 1.55 8.61
C ILE A 169 -1.74 0.03 8.62
N GLY A 170 -1.93 -0.56 7.45
CA GLY A 170 -1.89 -2.00 7.27
C GLY A 170 -0.46 -2.50 7.15
N VAL A 171 -0.12 -3.56 7.86
CA VAL A 171 1.20 -4.17 7.86
C VAL A 171 1.08 -5.66 7.55
N LEU A 172 1.75 -6.12 6.51
CA LEU A 172 1.77 -7.52 6.10
C LEU A 172 3.20 -8.00 5.93
N LYS A 173 3.57 -9.06 6.63
CA LYS A 173 4.85 -9.75 6.42
C LYS A 173 4.79 -10.65 5.19
N VAL A 174 5.78 -10.53 4.32
CA VAL A 174 5.97 -11.45 3.19
C VAL A 174 6.38 -12.81 3.75
N PRO A 175 5.65 -13.89 3.46
CA PRO A 175 5.98 -15.21 3.98
C PRO A 175 7.39 -15.66 3.60
N GLU A 176 8.02 -16.41 4.48
CA GLU A 176 9.37 -16.94 4.27
C GLU A 176 9.41 -18.02 3.17
N THR A 177 8.36 -18.80 3.05
CA THR A 177 8.32 -19.91 2.10
C THR A 177 7.71 -19.51 0.76
N LYS A 178 8.28 -19.99 -0.33
CA LYS A 178 7.72 -19.78 -1.68
C LYS A 178 6.31 -20.35 -1.85
N SER A 179 5.96 -21.38 -1.10
CA SER A 179 4.61 -21.97 -1.11
C SER A 179 3.59 -20.98 -0.59
N GLN A 180 3.84 -20.41 0.59
CA GLN A 180 2.97 -19.41 1.20
C GLN A 180 2.91 -18.11 0.38
N GLN A 181 4.04 -17.68 -0.21
CA GLN A 181 4.04 -16.52 -1.12
C GLN A 181 3.12 -16.76 -2.32
N LYS A 182 3.17 -17.95 -2.93
CA LYS A 182 2.25 -18.31 -4.02
C LYS A 182 0.79 -18.38 -3.56
N GLN A 183 0.55 -18.85 -2.33
CA GLN A 183 -0.80 -18.88 -1.73
C GLN A 183 -1.33 -17.46 -1.55
N LEU A 184 -0.53 -16.55 -1.00
CA LEU A 184 -0.90 -15.14 -0.83
C LEU A 184 -1.24 -14.49 -2.18
N MET A 185 -0.40 -14.67 -3.19
CA MET A 185 -0.66 -14.13 -4.52
C MET A 185 -1.94 -14.67 -5.15
N ARG A 186 -2.22 -15.98 -5.01
CA ARG A 186 -3.47 -16.59 -5.50
C ARG A 186 -4.69 -16.06 -4.76
N LEU A 187 -4.57 -15.87 -3.43
CA LEU A 187 -5.63 -15.28 -2.62
C LEU A 187 -5.98 -13.89 -3.14
N MET A 188 -5.00 -13.02 -3.30
CA MET A 188 -5.22 -11.65 -3.78
C MET A 188 -5.85 -11.61 -5.17
N LEU A 189 -5.35 -12.41 -6.12
CA LEU A 189 -5.95 -12.53 -7.44
C LEU A 189 -7.40 -13.04 -7.39
N SER A 190 -7.70 -13.97 -6.47
CA SER A 190 -9.06 -14.46 -6.27
C SER A 190 -9.97 -13.38 -5.71
N LEU A 191 -9.52 -12.60 -4.72
CA LEU A 191 -10.29 -11.51 -4.13
C LEU A 191 -10.59 -10.41 -5.15
N SER A 192 -9.58 -10.00 -5.91
CA SER A 192 -9.72 -9.01 -6.98
C SER A 192 -10.76 -9.46 -8.03
N LYS A 193 -10.66 -10.70 -8.53
CA LYS A 193 -11.61 -11.24 -9.50
C LYS A 193 -13.04 -11.34 -8.95
N ARG A 194 -13.20 -11.77 -7.70
CA ARG A 194 -14.53 -11.88 -7.06
C ARG A 194 -15.14 -10.51 -6.84
N TRP A 195 -14.36 -9.51 -6.51
CA TRP A 195 -14.84 -8.14 -6.41
C TRP A 195 -15.32 -7.62 -7.77
N THR A 196 -14.50 -7.68 -8.79
CA THR A 196 -14.83 -7.22 -10.14
C THR A 196 -16.07 -7.94 -10.73
N SER A 197 -16.29 -9.20 -10.35
CA SER A 197 -17.50 -9.95 -10.76
C SER A 197 -18.75 -9.68 -9.88
N GLY A 198 -18.65 -8.84 -8.88
CA GLY A 198 -19.75 -8.57 -7.92
C GLY A 198 -20.04 -9.70 -6.94
N ASN A 199 -19.17 -10.70 -6.84
CA ASN A 199 -19.33 -11.88 -5.98
C ASN A 199 -18.76 -11.70 -4.56
N LEU A 200 -18.30 -10.50 -4.21
CA LEU A 200 -17.89 -10.15 -2.84
C LEU A 200 -18.80 -9.08 -2.29
N LEU A 201 -19.36 -9.36 -1.12
CA LEU A 201 -20.05 -8.35 -0.32
C LEU A 201 -19.02 -7.45 0.37
N ARG A 202 -19.37 -6.18 0.56
CA ARG A 202 -18.56 -5.29 1.39
C ARG A 202 -18.50 -5.85 2.80
N PRO A 203 -17.31 -5.86 3.44
CA PRO A 203 -17.24 -6.20 4.84
C PRO A 203 -18.07 -5.20 5.64
N GLU A 204 -18.85 -5.72 6.58
CA GLU A 204 -19.51 -4.88 7.57
C GLU A 204 -18.43 -4.36 8.53
N TRP A 205 -18.53 -3.11 8.84
CA TRP A 205 -17.65 -2.47 9.82
C TRP A 205 -18.13 -2.82 11.22
N SER A 206 -17.37 -3.61 11.95
CA SER A 206 -17.59 -3.90 13.37
C SER A 206 -16.76 -3.00 14.26
#